data_54f17b6340872925b646caa7c2e9afba
#
_entry.id   54f17b6340872925b646caa7c2e9afba
#
_cell.length_a   1.000
_cell.length_b   1.000
_cell.length_c   1.000
_cell.angle_alpha   90.00
_cell.angle_beta   90.00
_cell.angle_gamma   90.00
#
_symmetry.space_group_name_H-M   'P 1'
#
loop_
_entity.id
_entity.type
_entity.pdbx_description
1 polymer ?
#
loop_
_entity_poly.entity_id
_entity_poly.type
_entity_poly.pdbx_seq_one_letter_code
_entity_poly.pdbx_strand_id
1 'polypeptide(L)'
;MTTIKKAYVEIANLLNNSKSKKVSTILPQLMELMTAKSGGGSDIGKTFLKDDNGEVFAVFCYYHKKWELVSECEFGAKKGTASGLNTMCKEGVSRWTKQQREAKKSKEALLDSVANGDIEVSDLADKQAEIEEARGEIIEREDRQGYDSADDVYEAFDQATAKVYDEETEALAK
;
A
#
# COMPACT_ATOMS: atom_id res chain seq x y z
N MET A 1 31.25 -2.22 -2.26
CA MET A 1 30.89 -2.79 -0.93
C MET A 1 29.62 -3.59 -1.08
N THR A 2 29.65 -4.89 -0.81
CA THR A 2 28.46 -5.76 -0.81
C THR A 2 27.68 -5.55 0.46
N THR A 3 26.48 -5.00 0.37
CA THR A 3 25.56 -4.80 1.50
C THR A 3 24.79 -6.09 1.78
N ILE A 4 24.84 -6.57 3.02
CA ILE A 4 24.06 -7.73 3.48
C ILE A 4 22.58 -7.31 3.55
N LYS A 5 21.68 -8.13 2.96
CA LYS A 5 20.22 -7.88 3.08
C LYS A 5 19.82 -7.90 4.55
N LYS A 6 18.93 -6.98 4.95
CA LYS A 6 18.47 -6.80 6.35
C LYS A 6 18.04 -8.11 7.03
N ALA A 7 17.37 -9.00 6.30
CA ALA A 7 16.94 -10.31 6.79
C ALA A 7 18.09 -11.25 7.23
N TYR A 8 19.33 -11.00 6.80
CA TYR A 8 20.46 -11.84 7.12
C TYR A 8 21.45 -11.18 8.10
N VAL A 9 21.17 -9.96 8.55
CA VAL A 9 22.07 -9.21 9.44
C VAL A 9 22.23 -9.93 10.77
N GLU A 10 21.17 -10.44 11.36
CA GLU A 10 21.21 -11.15 12.64
C GLU A 10 21.96 -12.48 12.52
N ILE A 11 21.77 -13.21 11.44
CA ILE A 11 22.51 -14.43 11.12
C ILE A 11 24.01 -14.11 10.95
N ALA A 12 24.33 -13.06 10.22
CA ALA A 12 25.70 -12.61 10.01
C ALA A 12 26.37 -12.18 11.34
N ASN A 13 25.63 -11.50 12.21
CA ASN A 13 26.09 -11.11 13.55
C ASN A 13 26.34 -12.33 14.44
N LEU A 14 25.43 -13.30 14.47
CA LEU A 14 25.58 -14.55 15.21
C LEU A 14 26.82 -15.29 14.75
N LEU A 15 27.03 -15.47 13.46
CA LEU A 15 28.21 -16.15 12.90
C LEU A 15 29.51 -15.39 13.22
N ASN A 16 29.48 -14.05 13.10
CA ASN A 16 30.66 -13.22 13.38
C ASN A 16 31.09 -13.28 14.85
N ASN A 17 30.12 -13.26 15.77
CA ASN A 17 30.34 -13.33 17.21
C ASN A 17 30.67 -14.76 17.70
N SER A 18 30.52 -15.77 16.85
CA SER A 18 30.68 -17.17 17.19
C SER A 18 31.83 -17.86 16.44
N LYS A 19 32.78 -17.10 15.87
CA LYS A 19 33.88 -17.61 15.03
C LYS A 19 34.69 -18.72 15.67
N SER A 20 34.83 -18.70 17.01
CA SER A 20 35.60 -19.71 17.78
C SER A 20 34.76 -20.89 18.27
N LYS A 21 33.42 -20.84 18.09
CA LYS A 21 32.52 -21.90 18.55
C LYS A 21 32.32 -22.96 17.47
N LYS A 22 32.10 -24.22 17.90
CA LYS A 22 31.75 -25.30 16.98
C LYS A 22 30.35 -25.01 16.38
N VAL A 23 30.15 -25.34 15.11
CA VAL A 23 28.87 -25.16 14.42
C VAL A 23 27.71 -25.84 15.18
N SER A 24 27.95 -27.03 15.75
CA SER A 24 26.96 -27.76 16.56
C SER A 24 26.44 -26.96 17.77
N THR A 25 27.25 -26.02 18.31
CA THR A 25 26.89 -25.22 19.48
C THR A 25 25.98 -24.04 19.09
N ILE A 26 26.16 -23.52 17.87
CA ILE A 26 25.39 -22.36 17.39
C ILE A 26 24.22 -22.77 16.49
N LEU A 27 24.16 -24.01 16.06
CA LEU A 27 23.15 -24.54 15.15
C LEU A 27 21.73 -24.36 15.68
N PRO A 28 21.40 -24.59 16.98
CA PRO A 28 20.03 -24.33 17.47
C PRO A 28 19.62 -22.87 17.32
N GLN A 29 20.49 -21.92 17.68
CA GLN A 29 20.22 -20.49 17.54
C GLN A 29 20.14 -20.07 16.08
N LEU A 30 20.95 -20.66 15.20
CA LEU A 30 20.90 -20.42 13.77
C LEU A 30 19.58 -20.94 13.19
N MET A 31 19.14 -22.13 13.58
CA MET A 31 17.86 -22.70 13.17
C MET A 31 16.69 -21.86 13.68
N GLU A 32 16.75 -21.36 14.91
CA GLU A 32 15.74 -20.45 15.46
C GLU A 32 15.65 -19.15 14.64
N LEU A 33 16.77 -18.52 14.29
CA LEU A 33 16.80 -17.33 13.43
C LEU A 33 16.33 -17.60 11.99
N MET A 34 16.57 -18.81 11.49
CA MET A 34 16.14 -19.21 10.15
C MET A 34 14.67 -19.65 10.09
N THR A 35 14.18 -20.26 11.18
CA THR A 35 12.81 -20.76 11.32
C THR A 35 11.92 -19.80 12.11
N ALA A 36 12.51 -18.86 12.85
CA ALA A 36 11.74 -17.74 13.33
C ALA A 36 10.97 -17.25 12.12
N LYS A 37 9.65 -17.52 12.11
CA LYS A 37 8.77 -16.79 11.22
C LYS A 37 9.26 -15.38 11.36
N SER A 38 9.74 -14.77 10.28
CA SER A 38 9.97 -13.34 10.27
C SER A 38 8.65 -12.77 10.76
N GLY A 39 8.62 -12.55 12.07
CA GLY A 39 7.43 -12.03 12.75
C GLY A 39 7.15 -10.71 12.11
N GLY A 40 6.06 -10.65 11.36
CA GLY A 40 5.81 -9.58 10.44
C GLY A 40 7.04 -9.37 9.55
N GLY A 41 7.17 -10.13 8.47
CA GLY A 41 7.90 -9.62 7.31
C GLY A 41 7.31 -8.24 7.13
N SER A 42 8.11 -7.19 7.40
CA SER A 42 7.62 -5.83 7.35
C SER A 42 6.80 -5.75 6.06
N ASP A 43 5.53 -5.41 6.16
CA ASP A 43 4.64 -5.22 5.01
C ASP A 43 5.14 -4.07 4.11
N ILE A 44 6.37 -3.62 4.39
CA ILE A 44 7.17 -2.72 3.57
C ILE A 44 7.32 -3.34 2.18
N GLY A 45 6.51 -2.83 1.26
CA GLY A 45 6.43 -3.31 -0.13
C GLY A 45 5.28 -4.27 -0.43
N LYS A 46 4.54 -4.78 0.56
CA LYS A 46 3.26 -5.43 0.30
C LYS A 46 2.21 -4.37 -0.06
N THR A 47 1.41 -4.69 -1.03
CA THR A 47 0.32 -3.81 -1.50
C THR A 47 -1.05 -4.41 -1.21
N PHE A 48 -1.09 -5.57 -0.58
CA PHE A 48 -2.31 -6.26 -0.14
C PHE A 48 -2.01 -7.22 1.00
N LEU A 49 -3.00 -7.50 1.82
CA LEU A 49 -2.95 -8.41 2.96
C LEU A 49 -3.96 -9.54 2.77
N LYS A 50 -3.65 -10.71 3.32
CA LYS A 50 -4.48 -11.90 3.27
C LYS A 50 -4.78 -12.38 4.66
N ASP A 51 -5.99 -12.93 4.82
CA ASP A 51 -6.39 -13.65 6.01
C ASP A 51 -5.79 -15.07 6.07
N ASP A 52 -6.12 -15.80 7.12
CA ASP A 52 -5.66 -17.18 7.34
C ASP A 52 -6.18 -18.17 6.27
N ASN A 53 -7.27 -17.84 5.58
CA ASN A 53 -7.84 -18.64 4.49
C ASN A 53 -7.15 -18.32 3.15
N GLY A 54 -6.29 -17.31 3.11
CA GLY A 54 -5.61 -16.86 1.91
C GLY A 54 -6.44 -15.88 1.06
N GLU A 55 -7.57 -15.38 1.58
CA GLU A 55 -8.38 -14.37 0.94
C GLU A 55 -7.81 -12.96 1.19
N VAL A 56 -7.93 -12.08 0.20
CA VAL A 56 -7.44 -10.70 0.32
C VAL A 56 -8.47 -9.88 1.08
N PHE A 57 -8.14 -9.43 2.28
CA PHE A 57 -9.02 -8.61 3.11
C PHE A 57 -8.67 -7.11 3.06
N ALA A 58 -7.44 -6.74 2.69
CA ALA A 58 -7.02 -5.34 2.59
C ALA A 58 -6.09 -5.09 1.41
N VAL A 59 -6.16 -3.89 0.84
CA VAL A 59 -5.31 -3.43 -0.27
C VAL A 59 -4.83 -2.01 0.00
N PHE A 60 -3.55 -1.75 -0.26
CA PHE A 60 -3.01 -0.39 -0.23
C PHE A 60 -3.47 0.36 -1.48
N CYS A 61 -4.33 1.37 -1.31
CA CYS A 61 -4.82 2.18 -2.41
C CYS A 61 -3.78 3.20 -2.84
N TYR A 62 -3.24 3.04 -4.05
CA TYR A 62 -2.21 3.95 -4.58
C TYR A 62 -2.68 5.39 -4.77
N TYR A 63 -3.98 5.60 -4.99
CA TYR A 63 -4.52 6.95 -5.12
C TYR A 63 -4.59 7.66 -3.77
N HIS A 64 -5.25 7.01 -2.76
CA HIS A 64 -5.44 7.61 -1.44
C HIS A 64 -4.19 7.50 -0.53
N LYS A 65 -3.17 6.68 -0.93
CA LYS A 65 -1.97 6.40 -0.13
C LYS A 65 -2.29 5.83 1.27
N LYS A 66 -3.38 5.07 1.36
CA LYS A 66 -3.89 4.46 2.58
C LYS A 66 -4.20 2.98 2.35
N TRP A 67 -4.16 2.22 3.43
CA TRP A 67 -4.70 0.88 3.46
C TRP A 67 -6.22 0.92 3.54
N GLU A 68 -6.88 -0.01 2.86
CA GLU A 68 -8.32 -0.07 2.74
C GLU A 68 -8.80 -1.51 2.93
N LEU A 69 -9.80 -1.71 3.77
CA LEU A 69 -10.50 -2.99 3.86
C LEU A 69 -11.34 -3.23 2.60
N VAL A 70 -11.25 -4.44 2.05
CA VAL A 70 -12.04 -4.82 0.86
C VAL A 70 -13.54 -4.89 1.17
N SER A 71 -13.91 -5.15 2.43
CA SER A 71 -15.29 -5.12 2.92
C SER A 71 -15.89 -3.71 2.92
N GLU A 72 -15.08 -2.68 3.07
CA GLU A 72 -15.51 -1.30 3.16
C GLU A 72 -15.30 -0.52 1.87
N CYS A 73 -14.36 -0.95 1.03
CA CYS A 73 -13.91 -0.23 -0.16
C CYS A 73 -13.89 -1.13 -1.39
N GLU A 74 -14.66 -0.75 -2.40
CA GLU A 74 -14.72 -1.51 -3.63
C GLU A 74 -13.45 -1.37 -4.48
N PHE A 75 -12.85 -2.52 -4.80
CA PHE A 75 -11.77 -2.64 -5.76
C PHE A 75 -12.25 -3.37 -7.03
N GLY A 76 -11.81 -2.90 -8.19
CA GLY A 76 -12.06 -3.62 -9.44
C GLY A 76 -11.23 -4.89 -9.54
N ALA A 77 -11.79 -5.96 -10.08
CA ALA A 77 -11.04 -7.17 -10.39
C ALA A 77 -9.99 -6.89 -11.47
N LYS A 78 -8.78 -7.41 -11.30
CA LYS A 78 -7.69 -7.26 -12.26
C LYS A 78 -6.92 -8.57 -12.40
N LYS A 79 -7.11 -9.24 -13.54
CA LYS A 79 -6.35 -10.47 -13.86
C LYS A 79 -4.85 -10.15 -13.97
N GLY A 80 -4.03 -11.04 -13.44
CA GLY A 80 -2.57 -10.92 -13.51
C GLY A 80 -1.92 -10.13 -12.36
N THR A 81 -2.70 -9.61 -11.40
CA THR A 81 -2.16 -9.10 -10.13
C THR A 81 -2.15 -10.21 -9.09
N ALA A 82 -1.21 -10.18 -8.15
CA ALA A 82 -1.10 -11.19 -7.09
C ALA A 82 -2.29 -11.16 -6.11
N SER A 83 -2.98 -10.04 -5.98
CA SER A 83 -4.20 -9.87 -5.20
C SER A 83 -5.48 -10.24 -5.99
N GLY A 84 -5.42 -10.32 -7.31
CA GLY A 84 -6.60 -10.41 -8.16
C GLY A 84 -7.40 -9.10 -8.28
N LEU A 85 -6.97 -8.05 -7.58
CA LEU A 85 -7.64 -6.76 -7.48
C LEU A 85 -6.80 -5.63 -8.10
N ASN A 86 -7.46 -4.53 -8.45
CA ASN A 86 -6.77 -3.31 -8.87
C ASN A 86 -6.02 -2.71 -7.66
N THR A 87 -4.95 -1.97 -7.94
CA THR A 87 -4.12 -1.26 -6.94
C THR A 87 -4.73 0.07 -6.49
N MET A 88 -5.85 0.47 -7.06
CA MET A 88 -6.65 1.61 -6.67
C MET A 88 -8.09 1.16 -6.47
N CYS A 89 -8.77 1.69 -5.46
CA CYS A 89 -10.20 1.49 -5.32
C CYS A 89 -10.97 2.12 -6.49
N LYS A 90 -12.22 1.74 -6.70
CA LYS A 90 -13.04 2.25 -7.83
C LYS A 90 -13.14 3.77 -7.82
N GLU A 91 -13.31 4.36 -6.65
CA GLU A 91 -13.35 5.82 -6.50
C GLU A 91 -12.00 6.46 -6.86
N GLY A 92 -10.89 5.92 -6.35
CA GLY A 92 -9.54 6.39 -6.69
C GLY A 92 -9.25 6.32 -8.19
N VAL A 93 -9.69 5.26 -8.87
CA VAL A 93 -9.59 5.15 -10.34
C VAL A 93 -10.40 6.24 -11.03
N SER A 94 -11.62 6.51 -10.55
CA SER A 94 -12.50 7.53 -11.12
C SER A 94 -11.90 8.93 -10.97
N ARG A 95 -11.46 9.29 -9.76
CA ARG A 95 -10.81 10.58 -9.46
C ARG A 95 -9.53 10.76 -10.25
N TRP A 96 -8.65 9.75 -10.23
CA TRP A 96 -7.41 9.77 -11.02
C TRP A 96 -7.68 9.98 -12.52
N THR A 97 -8.65 9.25 -13.08
CA THR A 97 -8.99 9.37 -14.50
C THR A 97 -9.51 10.76 -14.83
N LYS A 98 -10.33 11.35 -13.94
CA LYS A 98 -10.83 12.72 -14.09
C LYS A 98 -9.68 13.72 -14.08
N GLN A 99 -8.80 13.66 -13.09
CA GLN A 99 -7.62 14.53 -12.98
C GLN A 99 -6.71 14.44 -14.21
N GLN A 100 -6.46 13.21 -14.73
CA GLN A 100 -5.67 13.04 -15.95
C GLN A 100 -6.31 13.73 -17.18
N ARG A 101 -7.64 13.63 -17.31
CA ARG A 101 -8.38 14.29 -18.41
C ARG A 101 -8.35 15.81 -18.27
N GLU A 102 -8.53 16.31 -17.06
CA GLU A 102 -8.50 17.74 -16.76
C GLU A 102 -7.10 18.32 -17.02
N ALA A 103 -6.07 17.67 -16.50
CA ALA A 103 -4.68 18.08 -16.76
C ALA A 103 -4.33 18.10 -18.25
N LYS A 104 -4.81 17.10 -19.02
CA LYS A 104 -4.61 17.10 -20.47
C LYS A 104 -5.27 18.32 -21.13
N LYS A 105 -6.53 18.60 -20.80
CA LYS A 105 -7.25 19.78 -21.33
C LYS A 105 -6.58 21.10 -20.95
N SER A 106 -6.12 21.21 -19.68
CA SER A 106 -5.43 22.42 -19.22
C SER A 106 -4.11 22.63 -19.94
N LYS A 107 -3.35 21.56 -20.24
CA LYS A 107 -2.13 21.66 -21.05
C LYS A 107 -2.39 22.08 -22.49
N GLU A 108 -3.43 21.54 -23.12
CA GLU A 108 -3.85 21.94 -24.46
C GLU A 108 -4.23 23.42 -24.48
N ALA A 109 -5.07 23.86 -23.52
CA ALA A 109 -5.47 25.26 -23.40
C ALA A 109 -4.27 26.21 -23.10
N LEU A 110 -3.32 25.75 -22.28
CA LEU A 110 -2.11 26.52 -22.00
C LEU A 110 -1.26 26.74 -23.27
N LEU A 111 -1.10 25.70 -24.10
CA LEU A 111 -0.37 25.82 -25.35
C LEU A 111 -1.07 26.75 -26.34
N ASP A 112 -2.41 26.71 -26.41
CA ASP A 112 -3.20 27.62 -27.23
C ASP A 112 -3.06 29.06 -26.75
N SER A 113 -3.05 29.30 -25.43
CA SER A 113 -2.87 30.64 -24.85
C SER A 113 -1.45 31.21 -25.15
N VAL A 114 -0.43 30.37 -25.14
CA VAL A 114 0.93 30.78 -25.53
C VAL A 114 0.96 31.08 -27.05
N ALA A 115 0.34 30.25 -27.86
CA ALA A 115 0.29 30.46 -29.32
C ALA A 115 -0.45 31.75 -29.72
N ASN A 116 -1.45 32.12 -28.93
CA ASN A 116 -2.22 33.36 -29.14
C ASN A 116 -1.54 34.61 -28.53
N GLY A 117 -0.46 34.42 -27.73
CA GLY A 117 0.24 35.52 -27.07
C GLY A 117 -0.42 36.00 -25.76
N ASP A 118 -1.38 35.24 -25.23
CA ASP A 118 -2.06 35.54 -23.96
C ASP A 118 -1.15 35.26 -22.73
N ILE A 119 -0.17 34.37 -22.92
CA ILE A 119 0.79 33.94 -21.90
C ILE A 119 2.19 34.00 -22.51
N GLU A 120 3.16 34.52 -21.75
CA GLU A 120 4.57 34.55 -22.19
C GLU A 120 5.18 33.15 -22.13
N VAL A 121 6.08 32.88 -23.08
CA VAL A 121 6.81 31.58 -23.12
C VAL A 121 7.64 31.35 -21.86
N SER A 122 8.09 32.42 -21.21
CA SER A 122 8.82 32.37 -19.93
C SER A 122 7.98 31.72 -18.79
N ASP A 123 6.66 31.91 -18.81
CA ASP A 123 5.76 31.44 -17.75
C ASP A 123 5.24 30.01 -18.01
N LEU A 124 5.53 29.46 -19.19
CA LEU A 124 5.05 28.16 -19.61
C LEU A 124 5.45 27.04 -18.63
N ALA A 125 6.71 27.05 -18.15
CA ALA A 125 7.24 26.04 -17.27
C ALA A 125 6.52 26.05 -15.90
N ASP A 126 6.29 27.23 -15.33
CA ASP A 126 5.63 27.39 -14.03
C ASP A 126 4.17 26.96 -14.11
N LYS A 127 3.48 27.36 -15.16
CA LYS A 127 2.08 26.93 -15.38
C LYS A 127 1.92 25.44 -15.68
N GLN A 128 2.89 24.83 -16.34
CA GLN A 128 2.91 23.36 -16.49
C GLN A 128 3.13 22.67 -15.14
N ALA A 129 3.99 23.21 -14.27
CA ALA A 129 4.21 22.67 -12.93
C ALA A 129 2.93 22.76 -12.07
N GLU A 130 2.18 23.86 -12.12
CA GLU A 130 0.89 24.03 -11.45
C GLU A 130 -0.12 22.95 -11.90
N ILE A 131 -0.19 22.68 -13.20
CA ILE A 131 -1.08 21.64 -13.77
C ILE A 131 -0.68 20.25 -13.27
N GLU A 132 0.63 19.94 -13.22
CA GLU A 132 1.13 18.65 -12.73
C GLU A 132 0.90 18.49 -11.23
N GLU A 133 1.04 19.54 -10.43
CA GLU A 133 0.74 19.54 -9.00
C GLU A 133 -0.74 19.23 -8.77
N ALA A 134 -1.63 19.98 -9.41
CA ALA A 134 -3.08 19.75 -9.33
C ALA A 134 -3.48 18.34 -9.81
N ARG A 135 -2.79 17.81 -10.83
CA ARG A 135 -2.99 16.42 -11.30
C ARG A 135 -2.61 15.39 -10.25
N GLY A 136 -1.58 15.67 -9.46
CA GLY A 136 -1.04 14.77 -8.44
C GLY A 136 -1.73 14.89 -7.08
N GLU A 137 -2.62 15.85 -6.90
CA GLU A 137 -3.32 16.11 -5.64
C GLU A 137 -4.19 14.92 -5.24
N ILE A 138 -4.05 14.49 -3.98
CA ILE A 138 -4.88 13.43 -3.40
C ILE A 138 -6.14 14.08 -2.86
N ILE A 139 -7.28 13.74 -3.46
CA ILE A 139 -8.59 14.17 -2.96
C ILE A 139 -9.04 13.15 -1.95
N GLU A 140 -9.03 13.51 -0.67
CA GLU A 140 -9.50 12.68 0.42
C GLU A 140 -11.00 12.39 0.30
N ARG A 141 -11.43 11.30 0.92
CA ARG A 141 -12.85 10.98 1.02
C ARG A 141 -13.50 11.77 2.13
N GLU A 142 -14.77 12.10 1.95
CA GLU A 142 -15.59 12.76 2.96
C GLU A 142 -16.20 11.78 3.96
N ASP A 143 -16.47 10.54 3.51
CA ASP A 143 -17.24 9.53 4.25
C ASP A 143 -16.40 8.66 5.16
N ARG A 144 -15.10 8.48 4.86
CA ARG A 144 -14.19 7.71 5.70
C ARG A 144 -12.72 7.98 5.38
N GLN A 145 -11.88 7.70 6.37
CA GLN A 145 -10.43 7.67 6.23
C GLN A 145 -9.97 6.20 6.14
N GLY A 146 -9.05 5.90 5.22
CA GLY A 146 -8.34 4.63 5.23
C GLY A 146 -7.29 4.58 6.35
N TYR A 147 -6.63 3.46 6.48
CA TYR A 147 -5.65 3.19 7.53
C TYR A 147 -4.23 3.60 7.08
N ASP A 148 -3.46 4.15 8.01
CA ASP A 148 -2.08 4.62 7.72
C ASP A 148 -1.09 3.48 7.63
N SER A 149 -1.25 2.44 8.44
CA SER A 149 -0.35 1.30 8.50
C SER A 149 -1.07 -0.03 8.23
N ALA A 150 -0.30 -1.06 7.93
CA ALA A 150 -0.81 -2.42 7.83
C ALA A 150 -1.31 -2.93 9.19
N ASP A 151 -0.66 -2.53 10.29
CA ASP A 151 -1.03 -2.97 11.64
C ASP A 151 -2.41 -2.42 12.02
N ASP A 152 -2.70 -1.14 11.71
CA ASP A 152 -4.01 -0.53 11.97
C ASP A 152 -5.15 -1.25 11.23
N VAL A 153 -4.89 -1.68 9.99
CA VAL A 153 -5.91 -2.40 9.21
C VAL A 153 -6.09 -3.84 9.67
N TYR A 154 -5.04 -4.50 10.19
CA TYR A 154 -5.17 -5.79 10.85
C TYR A 154 -6.05 -5.69 12.09
N GLU A 155 -5.78 -4.70 12.96
CA GLU A 155 -6.58 -4.48 14.15
C GLU A 155 -8.06 -4.22 13.82
N ALA A 156 -8.32 -3.41 12.81
CA ALA A 156 -9.68 -3.13 12.35
C ALA A 156 -10.39 -4.38 11.78
N PHE A 157 -9.66 -5.21 11.04
CA PHE A 157 -10.17 -6.48 10.51
C PHE A 157 -10.53 -7.45 11.63
N ASP A 158 -9.65 -7.62 12.62
CA ASP A 158 -9.88 -8.50 13.76
C ASP A 158 -11.09 -8.05 14.57
N GLN A 159 -11.23 -6.74 14.82
CA GLN A 159 -12.40 -6.18 15.52
C GLN A 159 -13.70 -6.38 14.75
N ALA A 160 -13.69 -6.24 13.43
CA ALA A 160 -14.85 -6.47 12.58
C ALA A 160 -15.26 -7.95 12.58
N THR A 161 -14.28 -8.86 12.52
CA THR A 161 -14.51 -10.31 12.55
C THR A 161 -15.07 -10.77 13.90
N ALA A 162 -14.55 -10.24 15.01
CA ALA A 162 -15.04 -10.54 16.36
C ALA A 162 -16.51 -10.13 16.53
N LYS A 163 -16.90 -8.95 16.06
CA LYS A 163 -18.31 -8.48 16.14
C LYS A 163 -19.27 -9.39 15.38
N VAL A 164 -18.91 -9.85 14.19
CA VAL A 164 -19.74 -10.77 13.41
C VAL A 164 -19.94 -12.09 14.18
N TYR A 165 -18.89 -12.59 14.83
CA TYR A 165 -18.95 -13.82 15.61
C TYR A 165 -19.88 -13.70 16.83
N ASP A 166 -19.87 -12.56 17.50
CA ASP A 166 -20.74 -12.29 18.65
C ASP A 166 -22.21 -12.17 18.22
N GLU A 167 -22.50 -11.47 17.12
CA GLU A 167 -23.86 -11.32 16.58
C GLU A 167 -24.45 -12.66 16.12
N GLU A 168 -23.66 -13.52 15.46
CA GLU A 168 -24.10 -14.86 15.06
C GLU A 168 -24.37 -15.76 16.26
N THR A 169 -23.55 -15.68 17.33
CA THR A 169 -23.70 -16.46 18.53
C THR A 169 -24.96 -16.06 19.30
N GLU A 170 -25.26 -14.75 19.39
CA GLU A 170 -26.48 -14.24 19.99
C GLU A 170 -27.74 -14.60 19.19
N ALA A 171 -27.65 -14.67 17.85
CA ALA A 171 -28.75 -15.07 16.98
C ALA A 171 -29.12 -16.56 17.13
N LEU A 172 -28.12 -17.42 17.38
CA LEU A 172 -28.31 -18.86 17.59
C LEU A 172 -28.85 -19.20 19.00
N ALA A 173 -28.71 -18.29 19.96
CA ALA A 173 -29.17 -18.47 21.34
C ALA A 173 -30.64 -18.06 21.57
N LYS A 174 -31.31 -17.51 20.57
CA LYS A 174 -32.74 -17.11 20.59
C LYS A 174 -33.60 -18.11 19.86
#